data_d7d9acb846cc7434a28d09e39efc9a60
#
_entry.id   d7d9acb846cc7434a28d09e39efc9a60
#
_cell.length_a   1.000
_cell.length_b   1.000
_cell.length_c   1.000
_cell.angle_alpha   90.00
_cell.angle_beta   90.00
_cell.angle_gamma   90.00
#
_symmetry.space_group_name_H-M   'P 1'
#
loop_
_entity.id
_entity.type
_entity.pdbx_description
1 polymer ?
#
loop_
_entity_poly.entity_id
_entity_poly.type
_entity_poly.pdbx_seq_one_letter_code
_entity_poly.pdbx_strand_id
1 'polypeptide(L)'
;MERGINLRQQAFVRLWNSRTDEVMDSQVGGKGQVNFDSDFLTPGTYSVYGINGENSIISSLKATGAQVVGQTVQITGGKPVELEISLSNTLSKISGTARRDDKPVAGAMILLVPEAAEVNLPKFRRDQSDSDGTFTLRDVLPGRYRMLAIDDGWELEWANLSLLKNRLEHAQKIEVQPSKTYQTSVNVE
;
A
#
# COMPACT_ATOMS: atom_id res chain seq x y z
N MET A 1 -15.17 18.75 10.95
CA MET A 1 -16.47 18.14 10.57
C MET A 1 -16.13 16.97 9.65
N GLU A 2 -15.98 15.77 10.22
CA GLU A 2 -15.76 14.56 9.43
C GLU A 2 -17.05 14.25 8.67
N ARG A 3 -16.97 14.27 7.34
CA ARG A 3 -18.07 13.78 6.50
C ARG A 3 -18.12 12.25 6.70
N GLY A 4 -19.13 11.78 7.40
CA GLY A 4 -19.40 10.35 7.53
C GLY A 4 -19.48 9.71 6.14
N ILE A 5 -18.76 8.62 5.96
CA ILE A 5 -18.82 7.78 4.76
C ILE A 5 -20.25 7.31 4.59
N ASN A 6 -20.86 7.64 3.46
CA ASN A 6 -22.21 7.24 3.15
C ASN A 6 -22.21 5.75 2.75
N LEU A 7 -22.49 4.86 3.70
CA LEU A 7 -22.47 3.39 3.56
C LEU A 7 -23.54 2.83 2.59
N ARG A 8 -24.12 3.64 1.72
CA ARG A 8 -25.09 3.19 0.71
C ARG A 8 -24.46 2.45 -0.48
N GLN A 9 -23.13 2.45 -0.62
CA GLN A 9 -22.44 1.56 -1.55
C GLN A 9 -22.02 0.30 -0.78
N GLN A 10 -22.38 -0.86 -1.30
CA GLN A 10 -22.03 -2.15 -0.70
C GLN A 10 -20.51 -2.27 -0.69
N ALA A 11 -19.92 -2.21 0.50
CA ALA A 11 -18.51 -2.48 0.67
C ALA A 11 -18.30 -3.98 0.86
N PHE A 12 -17.25 -4.53 0.25
CA PHE A 12 -16.85 -5.93 0.39
C PHE A 12 -15.41 -5.99 0.90
N VAL A 13 -15.10 -7.06 1.59
CA VAL A 13 -13.72 -7.46 1.88
C VAL A 13 -13.45 -8.74 1.12
N ARG A 14 -12.34 -8.76 0.39
CA ARG A 14 -11.84 -9.91 -0.33
C ARG A 14 -10.62 -10.49 0.37
N LEU A 15 -10.62 -11.78 0.57
CA LEU A 15 -9.45 -12.59 0.90
C LEU A 15 -9.03 -13.37 -0.33
N TRP A 16 -7.75 -13.29 -0.69
CA TRP A 16 -7.18 -14.03 -1.81
C TRP A 16 -5.92 -14.76 -1.38
N ASN A 17 -5.92 -16.09 -1.62
CA ASN A 17 -4.76 -16.94 -1.40
C ASN A 17 -4.05 -17.17 -2.73
N SER A 18 -2.89 -16.52 -2.92
CA SER A 18 -2.13 -16.60 -4.17
C SER A 18 -1.54 -17.99 -4.47
N ARG A 19 -1.49 -18.89 -3.48
CA ARG A 19 -0.96 -20.25 -3.66
C ARG A 19 -2.02 -21.19 -4.22
N THR A 20 -3.27 -21.06 -3.75
CA THR A 20 -4.40 -21.94 -4.13
C THR A 20 -5.34 -21.29 -5.11
N ASP A 21 -5.13 -19.99 -5.41
CA ASP A 21 -6.03 -19.12 -6.18
C ASP A 21 -7.44 -19.01 -5.59
N GLU A 22 -7.57 -19.34 -4.30
CA GLU A 22 -8.83 -19.26 -3.56
C GLU A 22 -9.18 -17.79 -3.30
N VAL A 23 -10.39 -17.41 -3.66
CA VAL A 23 -10.95 -16.07 -3.46
C VAL A 23 -12.23 -16.18 -2.64
N MET A 24 -12.31 -15.37 -1.60
CA MET A 24 -13.51 -15.25 -0.76
C MET A 24 -13.89 -13.79 -0.60
N ASP A 25 -15.13 -13.47 -0.92
CA ASP A 25 -15.70 -12.14 -0.76
C ASP A 25 -16.76 -12.15 0.34
N SER A 26 -16.74 -11.18 1.22
CA SER A 26 -17.77 -10.98 2.20
C SER A 26 -18.24 -9.53 2.24
N GLN A 27 -19.55 -9.34 2.32
CA GLN A 27 -20.16 -8.02 2.40
C GLN A 27 -19.96 -7.42 3.79
N VAL A 28 -19.63 -6.13 3.83
CA VAL A 28 -19.55 -5.38 5.07
C VAL A 28 -20.97 -5.08 5.57
N GLY A 29 -21.31 -5.60 6.74
CA GLY A 29 -22.59 -5.33 7.40
C GLY A 29 -22.72 -3.88 7.91
N GLY A 30 -23.91 -3.49 8.29
CA GLY A 30 -24.24 -2.12 8.69
C GLY A 30 -23.46 -1.55 9.89
N LYS A 31 -22.76 -2.41 10.64
CA LYS A 31 -21.87 -2.02 11.74
C LYS A 31 -20.37 -2.13 11.38
N GLY A 32 -20.04 -2.30 10.10
CA GLY A 32 -18.67 -2.50 9.64
C GLY A 32 -18.13 -3.91 9.90
N GLN A 33 -18.97 -4.86 10.27
CA GLN A 33 -18.56 -6.25 10.50
C GLN A 33 -18.50 -7.01 9.19
N VAL A 34 -17.51 -7.89 9.09
CA VAL A 34 -17.33 -8.81 7.97
C VAL A 34 -17.20 -10.22 8.54
N ASN A 35 -18.00 -11.14 8.03
CA ASN A 35 -17.92 -12.54 8.40
C ASN A 35 -17.53 -13.37 7.17
N PHE A 36 -16.49 -14.17 7.31
CA PHE A 36 -16.14 -15.20 6.36
C PHE A 36 -16.57 -16.54 6.95
N ASP A 37 -17.14 -17.40 6.10
CA ASP A 37 -17.49 -18.74 6.51
C ASP A 37 -16.20 -19.54 6.77
N SER A 38 -16.00 -19.92 8.03
CA SER A 38 -14.79 -20.63 8.47
C SER A 38 -14.65 -22.02 7.86
N ASP A 39 -15.75 -22.62 7.39
CA ASP A 39 -15.76 -23.96 6.79
C ASP A 39 -15.07 -23.98 5.40
N PHE A 40 -14.94 -22.80 4.78
CA PHE A 40 -14.28 -22.64 3.48
C PHE A 40 -12.88 -22.01 3.57
N LEU A 41 -12.47 -21.53 4.75
CA LEU A 41 -11.12 -20.95 4.93
C LEU A 41 -10.09 -22.04 5.26
N THR A 42 -9.27 -22.37 4.27
CA THR A 42 -8.13 -23.28 4.49
C THR A 42 -6.97 -22.55 5.18
N PRO A 43 -6.13 -23.26 5.98
CA PRO A 43 -4.92 -22.67 6.50
C PRO A 43 -4.02 -22.13 5.37
N GLY A 44 -3.56 -20.89 5.49
CA GLY A 44 -2.76 -20.27 4.45
C GLY A 44 -2.53 -18.78 4.67
N THR A 45 -1.86 -18.16 3.71
CA THR A 45 -1.62 -16.71 3.69
C THR A 45 -2.56 -16.07 2.68
N TYR A 46 -3.36 -15.14 3.16
CA TYR A 46 -4.36 -14.43 2.37
C TYR A 46 -4.02 -12.95 2.25
N SER A 47 -4.03 -12.43 1.04
CA SER A 47 -4.03 -11.00 0.79
C SER A 47 -5.42 -10.44 1.06
N VAL A 48 -5.49 -9.30 1.75
CA VAL A 48 -6.75 -8.66 2.13
C VAL A 48 -6.98 -7.42 1.27
N TYR A 49 -8.13 -7.33 0.63
CA TYR A 49 -8.54 -6.19 -0.19
C TYR A 49 -9.85 -5.62 0.33
N GLY A 50 -9.90 -4.30 0.51
CA GLY A 50 -11.15 -3.59 0.73
C GLY A 50 -11.70 -3.11 -0.60
N ILE A 51 -12.92 -3.49 -0.93
CA ILE A 51 -13.61 -3.07 -2.15
C ILE A 51 -14.83 -2.28 -1.71
N ASN A 52 -14.82 -0.98 -1.95
CA ASN A 52 -16.01 -0.16 -1.92
C ASN A 52 -16.10 0.60 -3.25
N GLY A 53 -17.25 1.05 -3.64
CA GLY A 53 -17.43 1.78 -4.90
C GLY A 53 -16.72 3.13 -4.98
N GLU A 54 -15.93 3.51 -3.98
CA GLU A 54 -15.08 4.70 -3.93
C GLU A 54 -13.61 4.28 -3.95
N ASN A 55 -12.73 5.18 -4.41
CA ASN A 55 -11.28 4.99 -4.41
C ASN A 55 -10.72 4.97 -2.97
N SER A 56 -11.02 3.92 -2.23
CA SER A 56 -10.52 3.71 -0.87
C SER A 56 -9.49 2.59 -0.86
N ILE A 57 -8.45 2.77 -0.06
CA ILE A 57 -7.43 1.75 0.17
C ILE A 57 -7.36 1.40 1.65
N ILE A 58 -6.91 0.19 1.95
CA ILE A 58 -6.69 -0.24 3.33
C ILE A 58 -5.56 0.60 3.92
N SER A 59 -5.90 1.38 4.95
CA SER A 59 -4.94 2.19 5.70
C SER A 59 -4.39 1.47 6.93
N SER A 60 -5.15 0.51 7.47
CA SER A 60 -4.75 -0.33 8.60
C SER A 60 -5.43 -1.69 8.52
N LEU A 61 -4.70 -2.74 8.85
CA LEU A 61 -5.17 -4.10 9.00
C LEU A 61 -4.62 -4.67 10.30
N LYS A 62 -5.48 -5.15 11.18
CA LYS A 62 -5.12 -5.87 12.39
C LYS A 62 -5.92 -7.17 12.47
N ALA A 63 -5.37 -8.16 13.16
CA ALA A 63 -6.06 -9.43 13.40
C ALA A 63 -5.92 -9.88 14.85
N THR A 64 -6.98 -10.52 15.36
CA THR A 64 -6.97 -11.34 16.56
C THR A 64 -7.08 -12.79 16.13
N GLY A 65 -6.22 -13.68 16.66
CA GLY A 65 -6.20 -15.09 16.28
C GLY A 65 -5.40 -15.44 15.02
N ALA A 66 -4.80 -14.44 14.34
CA ALA A 66 -3.94 -14.62 13.17
C ALA A 66 -2.77 -13.63 13.19
N GLN A 67 -1.73 -13.90 12.41
CA GLN A 67 -0.62 -12.97 12.22
C GLN A 67 -0.88 -12.10 10.97
N VAL A 68 -0.63 -10.79 11.10
CA VAL A 68 -0.71 -9.83 9.99
C VAL A 68 0.68 -9.34 9.61
N VAL A 69 0.98 -9.36 8.32
CA VAL A 69 2.17 -8.74 7.74
C VAL A 69 1.74 -7.90 6.54
N GLY A 70 1.83 -6.58 6.67
CA GLY A 70 1.37 -5.67 5.63
C GLY A 70 -0.14 -5.78 5.38
N GLN A 71 -0.53 -6.20 4.18
CA GLN A 71 -1.93 -6.49 3.78
C GLN A 71 -2.24 -7.99 3.72
N THR A 72 -1.41 -8.82 4.32
CA THR A 72 -1.66 -10.25 4.35
C THR A 72 -1.97 -10.71 5.77
N VAL A 73 -2.83 -11.71 5.86
CA VAL A 73 -3.17 -12.41 7.10
C VAL A 73 -2.78 -13.89 6.97
N GLN A 74 -2.06 -14.40 7.95
CA GLN A 74 -1.72 -15.81 8.02
C GLN A 74 -2.71 -16.54 8.92
N ILE A 75 -3.53 -17.38 8.32
CA ILE A 75 -4.56 -18.19 8.97
C ILE A 75 -3.99 -19.58 9.20
N THR A 76 -3.97 -20.01 10.45
CA THR A 76 -3.44 -21.34 10.84
C THR A 76 -4.52 -22.41 11.02
N GLY A 77 -5.81 -21.99 10.95
CA GLY A 77 -6.96 -22.87 11.17
C GLY A 77 -7.25 -23.17 12.65
N GLY A 78 -8.43 -23.71 12.91
CA GLY A 78 -8.82 -24.21 14.24
C GLY A 78 -9.15 -23.14 15.29
N LYS A 79 -9.02 -21.85 14.98
CA LYS A 79 -9.39 -20.74 15.85
C LYS A 79 -10.14 -19.65 15.06
N PRO A 80 -11.11 -18.99 15.66
CA PRO A 80 -11.71 -17.80 15.06
C PRO A 80 -10.66 -16.74 14.78
N VAL A 81 -10.78 -16.09 13.63
CA VAL A 81 -9.96 -14.95 13.25
C VAL A 81 -10.84 -13.73 13.10
N GLU A 82 -10.53 -12.68 13.84
CA GLU A 82 -11.18 -11.39 13.73
C GLU A 82 -10.26 -10.40 13.06
N LEU A 83 -10.74 -9.71 12.02
CA LEU A 83 -10.00 -8.68 11.28
C LEU A 83 -10.59 -7.31 11.56
N GLU A 84 -9.75 -6.38 11.97
CA GLU A 84 -10.04 -4.96 12.04
C GLU A 84 -9.42 -4.27 10.83
N ILE A 85 -10.26 -3.76 9.92
CA ILE A 85 -9.84 -3.16 8.66
C ILE A 85 -10.26 -1.69 8.64
N SER A 86 -9.29 -0.78 8.50
CA SER A 86 -9.56 0.63 8.28
C SER A 86 -9.33 0.98 6.81
N LEU A 87 -10.28 1.67 6.21
CA LEU A 87 -10.17 2.21 4.86
C LEU A 87 -9.92 3.71 4.91
N SER A 88 -9.18 4.23 3.94
CA SER A 88 -8.98 5.66 3.76
C SER A 88 -9.21 6.06 2.31
N ASN A 89 -9.92 7.16 2.13
CA ASN A 89 -10.10 7.84 0.84
C ASN A 89 -9.36 9.20 0.80
N THR A 90 -8.62 9.54 1.85
CA THR A 90 -7.85 10.80 1.94
C THR A 90 -6.49 10.65 1.25
N LEU A 91 -6.52 10.18 0.00
CA LEU A 91 -5.33 9.87 -0.77
C LEU A 91 -4.69 11.13 -1.33
N SER A 92 -3.38 11.12 -1.42
CA SER A 92 -2.56 12.21 -1.94
C SER A 92 -1.86 11.78 -3.24
N LYS A 93 -1.32 12.77 -3.94
CA LYS A 93 -0.55 12.60 -5.17
C LYS A 93 0.80 13.26 -4.99
N ILE A 94 1.87 12.60 -5.44
CA ILE A 94 3.21 13.17 -5.53
C ILE A 94 3.62 13.13 -6.99
N SER A 95 3.88 14.29 -7.59
CA SER A 95 4.44 14.39 -8.93
C SER A 95 5.81 15.05 -8.85
N GLY A 96 6.67 14.76 -9.82
CA GLY A 96 7.99 15.34 -9.79
C GLY A 96 8.85 14.97 -10.97
N THR A 97 10.16 15.25 -10.85
CA THR A 97 11.16 14.96 -11.85
C THR A 97 12.31 14.19 -11.21
N ALA A 98 12.69 13.05 -11.79
CA ALA A 98 13.92 12.33 -11.49
C ALA A 98 15.10 13.06 -12.16
N ARG A 99 16.17 13.32 -11.43
CA ARG A 99 17.31 14.11 -11.90
C ARG A 99 18.63 13.47 -11.55
N ARG A 100 19.63 13.69 -12.41
CA ARG A 100 21.05 13.46 -12.16
C ARG A 100 21.81 14.66 -12.69
N ASP A 101 22.62 15.30 -11.86
CA ASP A 101 23.36 16.53 -12.20
C ASP A 101 22.43 17.60 -12.83
N ASP A 102 21.32 17.86 -12.18
CA ASP A 102 20.24 18.77 -12.59
C ASP A 102 19.56 18.45 -13.95
N LYS A 103 19.93 17.36 -14.61
CA LYS A 103 19.29 16.91 -15.85
C LYS A 103 18.22 15.88 -15.56
N PRO A 104 17.05 15.93 -16.26
CA PRO A 104 16.05 14.89 -16.17
C PRO A 104 16.60 13.52 -16.58
N VAL A 105 16.18 12.47 -15.88
CA VAL A 105 16.54 11.08 -16.15
C VAL A 105 15.27 10.30 -16.48
N ALA A 106 15.21 9.73 -17.68
CA ALA A 106 14.15 8.83 -18.11
C ALA A 106 14.38 7.42 -17.60
N GLY A 107 13.32 6.67 -17.36
CA GLY A 107 13.40 5.25 -17.04
C GLY A 107 13.79 4.91 -15.59
N ALA A 108 14.14 5.89 -14.77
CA ALA A 108 14.47 5.64 -13.37
C ALA A 108 13.27 5.11 -12.59
N MET A 109 13.48 4.10 -11.75
CA MET A 109 12.47 3.60 -10.83
C MET A 109 12.35 4.52 -9.63
N ILE A 110 11.16 5.08 -9.42
CA ILE A 110 10.83 5.91 -8.26
C ILE A 110 10.17 5.05 -7.20
N LEU A 111 10.71 5.04 -6.00
CA LEU A 111 10.15 4.34 -4.85
C LEU A 111 9.76 5.32 -3.76
N LEU A 112 8.57 5.14 -3.21
CA LEU A 112 8.12 5.79 -1.99
C LEU A 112 7.97 4.73 -0.91
N VAL A 113 8.89 4.73 0.04
CA VAL A 113 9.02 3.73 1.10
C VAL A 113 8.50 4.32 2.41
N PRO A 114 7.43 3.75 3.02
CA PRO A 114 6.92 4.26 4.30
C PRO A 114 7.91 4.03 5.44
N GLU A 115 7.90 4.88 6.45
CA GLU A 115 8.56 4.57 7.72
C GLU A 115 7.94 3.33 8.35
N ALA A 116 8.74 2.53 9.06
CA ALA A 116 8.37 1.19 9.55
C ALA A 116 7.82 0.31 8.40
N ALA A 117 8.59 0.21 7.34
CA ALA A 117 8.22 -0.42 6.07
C ALA A 117 7.79 -1.88 6.24
N GLU A 118 8.36 -2.60 7.22
CA GLU A 118 8.07 -4.01 7.51
C GLU A 118 6.58 -4.26 7.80
N VAL A 119 5.92 -3.29 8.45
CA VAL A 119 4.50 -3.37 8.80
C VAL A 119 3.61 -2.48 7.93
N ASN A 120 4.19 -1.71 7.01
CA ASN A 120 3.50 -0.76 6.15
C ASN A 120 3.65 -1.05 4.65
N LEU A 121 3.94 -2.28 4.27
CA LEU A 121 4.09 -2.69 2.86
C LEU A 121 2.99 -2.15 1.92
N PRO A 122 1.70 -2.12 2.32
CA PRO A 122 0.64 -1.57 1.47
C PRO A 122 0.76 -0.08 1.15
N LYS A 123 1.57 0.64 1.92
CA LYS A 123 1.81 2.08 1.71
C LYS A 123 2.91 2.37 0.70
N PHE A 124 3.67 1.36 0.27
CA PHE A 124 4.64 1.53 -0.80
C PHE A 124 3.96 2.04 -2.07
N ARG A 125 4.64 2.94 -2.76
CA ARG A 125 4.27 3.33 -4.12
C ARG A 125 5.52 3.32 -4.99
N ARG A 126 5.32 3.03 -6.25
CA ARG A 126 6.37 3.08 -7.26
C ARG A 126 5.85 3.65 -8.57
N ASP A 127 6.74 4.23 -9.32
CA ASP A 127 6.51 4.69 -10.67
C ASP A 127 7.82 4.62 -11.46
N GLN A 128 7.74 4.79 -12.77
CA GLN A 128 8.89 4.97 -13.64
C GLN A 128 8.89 6.39 -14.17
N SER A 129 10.05 7.04 -14.19
CA SER A 129 10.14 8.33 -14.84
C SER A 129 9.97 8.23 -16.35
N ASP A 130 9.14 9.11 -16.90
CA ASP A 130 8.87 9.24 -18.31
C ASP A 130 10.10 9.74 -19.11
N SER A 131 9.98 9.86 -20.43
CA SER A 131 11.05 10.31 -21.32
C SER A 131 11.61 11.70 -21.02
N ASP A 132 10.82 12.54 -20.35
CA ASP A 132 11.20 13.88 -19.87
C ASP A 132 11.64 13.89 -18.39
N GLY A 133 11.79 12.69 -17.79
CA GLY A 133 12.15 12.50 -16.39
C GLY A 133 11.01 12.71 -15.40
N THR A 134 9.79 13.02 -15.84
CA THR A 134 8.67 13.22 -14.92
C THR A 134 8.12 11.90 -14.37
N PHE A 135 7.51 11.96 -13.17
CA PHE A 135 6.86 10.82 -12.54
C PHE A 135 5.60 11.25 -11.77
N THR A 136 4.72 10.28 -11.47
CA THR A 136 3.53 10.51 -10.65
C THR A 136 3.20 9.30 -9.78
N LEU A 137 3.36 9.46 -8.47
CA LEU A 137 2.90 8.50 -7.47
C LEU A 137 1.47 8.85 -7.05
N ARG A 138 0.53 7.96 -7.35
CA ARG A 138 -0.90 8.12 -7.05
C ARG A 138 -1.27 7.35 -5.80
N ASP A 139 -2.43 7.66 -5.24
CA ASP A 139 -3.06 6.93 -4.14
C ASP A 139 -2.14 6.79 -2.92
N VAL A 140 -1.40 7.86 -2.61
CA VAL A 140 -0.47 7.89 -1.49
C VAL A 140 -1.25 8.15 -0.20
N LEU A 141 -1.16 7.22 0.74
CA LEU A 141 -1.72 7.39 2.09
C LEU A 141 -0.94 8.45 2.87
N PRO A 142 -1.61 9.18 3.77
CA PRO A 142 -0.91 10.07 4.70
C PRO A 142 0.11 9.31 5.54
N GLY A 143 1.24 9.96 5.80
CA GLY A 143 2.32 9.37 6.61
C GLY A 143 3.70 9.91 6.27
N ARG A 144 4.71 9.35 6.93
CA ARG A 144 6.12 9.69 6.69
C ARG A 144 6.76 8.64 5.80
N TYR A 145 7.53 9.11 4.84
CA TYR A 145 8.11 8.29 3.80
C TYR A 145 9.56 8.70 3.52
N ARG A 146 10.26 7.80 2.85
CA ARG A 146 11.53 8.04 2.17
C ARG A 146 11.34 7.81 0.68
N MET A 147 11.81 8.75 -0.13
CA MET A 147 11.71 8.69 -1.58
C MET A 147 13.08 8.46 -2.19
N LEU A 148 13.14 7.50 -3.11
CA LEU A 148 14.34 7.08 -3.85
C LEU A 148 14.07 7.14 -5.35
N ALA A 149 15.10 7.42 -6.14
CA ALA A 149 15.09 7.16 -7.57
C ALA A 149 16.31 6.31 -7.91
N ILE A 150 16.09 5.17 -8.56
CA ILE A 150 17.11 4.17 -8.83
C ILE A 150 17.21 3.97 -10.35
N ASP A 151 18.40 4.13 -10.89
CA ASP A 151 18.67 3.83 -12.30
C ASP A 151 18.61 2.31 -12.51
N ASP A 152 18.04 1.90 -13.65
CA ASP A 152 17.84 0.48 -13.98
C ASP A 152 17.24 -0.39 -12.85
N GLY A 153 16.45 0.23 -11.97
CA GLY A 153 15.92 -0.40 -10.75
C GLY A 153 14.85 -1.47 -10.98
N TRP A 154 14.46 -1.75 -12.24
CA TRP A 154 13.32 -2.63 -12.54
C TRP A 154 13.56 -4.10 -12.22
N GLU A 155 14.81 -4.56 -12.26
CA GLU A 155 15.18 -5.91 -11.87
C GLU A 155 15.38 -6.08 -10.36
N LEU A 156 15.35 -4.96 -9.62
CA LEU A 156 15.50 -4.98 -8.17
C LEU A 156 14.23 -5.52 -7.50
N GLU A 157 14.40 -6.45 -6.57
CA GLU A 157 13.34 -6.86 -5.65
C GLU A 157 13.06 -5.72 -4.65
N TRP A 158 12.38 -4.66 -5.13
CA TRP A 158 12.16 -3.43 -4.38
C TRP A 158 11.37 -3.64 -3.06
N ALA A 159 10.62 -4.73 -2.93
CA ALA A 159 9.94 -5.09 -1.68
C ALA A 159 10.88 -5.72 -0.65
N ASN A 160 12.10 -6.06 -1.04
CA ASN A 160 13.13 -6.59 -0.16
C ASN A 160 13.89 -5.43 0.52
N LEU A 161 13.46 -5.10 1.74
CA LEU A 161 14.01 -3.98 2.50
C LEU A 161 15.51 -4.08 2.77
N SER A 162 16.05 -5.31 2.84
CA SER A 162 17.48 -5.50 3.05
C SER A 162 18.33 -4.94 1.89
N LEU A 163 17.80 -5.01 0.66
CA LEU A 163 18.45 -4.45 -0.54
C LEU A 163 18.35 -2.93 -0.60
N LEU A 164 17.36 -2.35 0.06
CA LEU A 164 17.13 -0.90 0.09
C LEU A 164 17.82 -0.21 1.28
N LYS A 165 18.30 -0.95 2.28
CA LYS A 165 18.73 -0.38 3.56
C LYS A 165 19.73 0.77 3.41
N ASN A 166 20.81 0.55 2.69
CA ASN A 166 21.85 1.58 2.53
C ASN A 166 21.34 2.81 1.76
N ARG A 167 20.49 2.58 0.73
CA ARG A 167 19.89 3.65 -0.07
C ARG A 167 18.90 4.48 0.75
N LEU A 168 18.14 3.83 1.65
CA LEU A 168 17.17 4.50 2.52
C LEU A 168 17.83 5.48 3.52
N GLU A 169 19.09 5.28 3.89
CA GLU A 169 19.80 6.19 4.80
C GLU A 169 19.96 7.58 4.19
N HIS A 170 20.17 7.66 2.88
CA HIS A 170 20.38 8.90 2.12
C HIS A 170 19.12 9.41 1.42
N ALA A 171 18.03 8.63 1.46
CA ALA A 171 16.79 8.93 0.77
C ALA A 171 16.14 10.23 1.27
N GLN A 172 15.50 10.93 0.33
CA GLN A 172 14.73 12.13 0.62
C GLN A 172 13.55 11.82 1.55
N LYS A 173 13.46 12.52 2.68
CA LYS A 173 12.32 12.42 3.60
C LYS A 173 11.15 13.26 3.10
N ILE A 174 9.96 12.71 3.14
CA ILE A 174 8.73 13.42 2.79
C ILE A 174 7.61 13.05 3.77
N GLU A 175 6.89 14.07 4.26
CA GLU A 175 5.69 13.88 5.05
C GLU A 175 4.47 14.21 4.20
N VAL A 176 3.58 13.24 4.04
CA VAL A 176 2.39 13.33 3.21
C VAL A 176 1.18 13.58 4.10
N GLN A 177 0.54 14.73 3.92
CA GLN A 177 -0.71 15.10 4.55
C GLN A 177 -1.90 14.58 3.75
N PRO A 178 -3.10 14.42 4.35
CA PRO A 178 -4.29 13.95 3.67
C PRO A 178 -4.71 14.84 2.49
N SER A 179 -5.12 14.22 1.37
CA SER A 179 -5.75 14.89 0.21
C SER A 179 -4.94 16.07 -0.35
N LYS A 180 -3.61 15.90 -0.43
CA LYS A 180 -2.69 16.93 -0.96
C LYS A 180 -2.04 16.46 -2.26
N THR A 181 -1.62 17.46 -3.05
CA THR A 181 -0.75 17.24 -4.21
C THR A 181 0.61 17.87 -3.91
N TYR A 182 1.67 17.11 -4.13
CA TYR A 182 3.05 17.53 -3.93
C TYR A 182 3.75 17.62 -5.28
N GLN A 183 4.64 18.60 -5.39
CA GLN A 183 5.60 18.72 -6.49
C GLN A 183 7.00 18.65 -5.90
N THR A 184 7.86 17.80 -6.45
CA THR A 184 9.21 17.59 -5.91
C THR A 184 10.19 17.17 -7.01
N SER A 185 11.46 17.11 -6.67
CA SER A 185 12.48 16.43 -7.48
C SER A 185 13.17 15.39 -6.62
N VAL A 186 13.67 14.33 -7.23
CA VAL A 186 14.43 13.28 -6.57
C VAL A 186 15.70 13.00 -7.38
N ASN A 187 16.82 12.86 -6.67
CA ASN A 187 18.09 12.52 -7.31
C ASN A 187 18.15 11.01 -7.58
N VAL A 188 18.61 10.68 -8.80
CA VAL A 188 18.81 9.30 -9.25
C VAL A 188 20.18 8.83 -8.79
N GLU A 189 20.20 7.72 -8.07
CA GLU A 189 21.40 7.02 -7.62
C GLU A 189 21.90 6.04 -8.69
#